data_133ed65988d93d2604a122116a472fe4
#
_entry.id   133ed65988d93d2604a122116a472fe4
#
_cell.length_a   1.000
_cell.length_b   1.000
_cell.length_c   1.000
_cell.angle_alpha   90.00
_cell.angle_beta   90.00
_cell.angle_gamma   90.00
#
_symmetry.space_group_name_H-M   'P 1'
#
loop_
_entity.id
_entity.type
_entity.pdbx_description
1 polymer ?
#
loop_
_entity_poly.entity_id
_entity_poly.type
_entity_poly.pdbx_seq_one_letter_code
_entity_poly.pdbx_strand_id
1 'polypeptide(L)'
;MGSELTVVIPVYNVEKYLSKCIESILNQTLTVDEIILVDDGSKDRSGEIAEEYAEKYENIKVIHQKNGGLSSARNTGIDAATKEYIAFVDSDDYIAPTMYEVLMERLKKYDADISICGVWYEQEEGEKYTPYPADIARVWNKTESLIQLNSYQYFNMSFCDAIFKRNLFEMTAFGEGALRFPVGKLCEDFYLMHRIVARAERVTYTSTPFYHYVQRGNSISRNAKVNLAPMDASLAQLEFYKKWFPDLDYIAETAAFFAHASIYTTYCRSGQICPKDLLNKINPICRKYLGSVLKNGYIPKVKKAQALMFCYVKPAYKAIVGRREHR
;
A
#
# COMPACT_ATOMS: atom_id res chain seq x y z
N MET A 1 -25.46 7.03 15.76
CA MET A 1 -24.60 5.84 15.90
C MET A 1 -23.24 6.25 15.39
N GLY A 2 -22.18 5.92 16.14
CA GLY A 2 -20.81 6.25 15.73
C GLY A 2 -20.40 5.53 14.42
N SER A 3 -19.26 5.92 13.86
CA SER A 3 -18.71 5.32 12.64
C SER A 3 -18.15 3.92 12.86
N GLU A 4 -17.88 3.57 14.12
CA GLU A 4 -17.15 2.35 14.51
C GLU A 4 -15.75 2.23 13.82
N LEU A 5 -15.13 3.39 13.52
CA LEU A 5 -13.87 3.50 12.81
C LEU A 5 -12.75 4.01 13.71
N THR A 6 -11.65 3.28 13.78
CA THR A 6 -10.35 3.74 14.27
C THR A 6 -9.47 4.17 13.10
N VAL A 7 -8.85 5.34 13.19
CA VAL A 7 -7.81 5.79 12.25
C VAL A 7 -6.46 5.81 12.96
N VAL A 8 -5.50 5.08 12.43
CA VAL A 8 -4.12 5.00 12.95
C VAL A 8 -3.19 5.88 12.10
N ILE A 9 -2.46 6.77 12.76
CA ILE A 9 -1.52 7.70 12.14
C ILE A 9 -0.13 7.50 12.77
N PRO A 10 0.80 6.85 12.07
CA PRO A 10 2.20 6.78 12.52
C PRO A 10 2.87 8.15 12.34
N VAL A 11 3.53 8.64 13.38
CA VAL A 11 4.13 9.99 13.42
C VAL A 11 5.63 9.87 13.66
N TYR A 12 6.45 10.45 12.77
CA TYR A 12 7.89 10.55 12.97
C TYR A 12 8.52 11.70 12.19
N ASN A 13 8.92 12.77 12.87
CA ASN A 13 9.59 13.95 12.28
C ASN A 13 8.80 14.56 11.09
N VAL A 14 7.55 14.91 11.31
CA VAL A 14 6.59 15.42 10.29
C VAL A 14 5.88 16.71 10.73
N GLU A 15 6.51 17.53 11.59
CA GLU A 15 5.92 18.75 12.17
C GLU A 15 5.24 19.68 11.17
N LYS A 16 5.73 19.71 9.91
CA LYS A 16 5.22 20.59 8.84
C LYS A 16 3.92 20.07 8.20
N TYR A 17 3.61 18.80 8.36
CA TYR A 17 2.53 18.12 7.64
C TYR A 17 1.42 17.60 8.56
N LEU A 18 1.80 17.27 9.80
CA LEU A 18 0.95 16.56 10.76
C LEU A 18 -0.39 17.25 11.00
N SER A 19 -0.42 18.57 11.16
CA SER A 19 -1.67 19.32 11.37
C SER A 19 -2.63 19.16 10.19
N LYS A 20 -2.13 19.27 8.93
CA LYS A 20 -2.96 19.08 7.74
C LYS A 20 -3.53 17.66 7.67
N CYS A 21 -2.73 16.66 8.02
CA CYS A 21 -3.17 15.26 8.10
C CYS A 21 -4.30 15.09 9.11
N ILE A 22 -4.11 15.50 10.37
CA ILE A 22 -5.11 15.38 11.44
C ILE A 22 -6.38 16.13 11.08
N GLU A 23 -6.28 17.38 10.62
CA GLU A 23 -7.42 18.20 10.23
C GLU A 23 -8.24 17.58 9.09
N SER A 24 -7.58 16.91 8.14
CA SER A 24 -8.29 16.21 7.06
C SER A 24 -9.16 15.05 7.55
N ILE A 25 -8.81 14.44 8.68
CA ILE A 25 -9.56 13.36 9.32
C ILE A 25 -10.66 13.93 10.22
N LEU A 26 -10.37 15.00 10.95
CA LEU A 26 -11.37 15.68 11.78
C LEU A 26 -12.49 16.32 10.96
N ASN A 27 -12.18 16.77 9.73
CA ASN A 27 -13.14 17.40 8.81
C ASN A 27 -13.84 16.41 7.86
N GLN A 28 -13.81 15.11 8.17
CA GLN A 28 -14.59 14.13 7.40
C GLN A 28 -16.09 14.31 7.60
N THR A 29 -16.86 14.09 6.54
CA THR A 29 -18.36 14.09 6.61
C THR A 29 -18.89 12.97 7.51
N LEU A 30 -18.15 11.86 7.60
CA LEU A 30 -18.37 10.81 8.59
C LEU A 30 -17.45 11.05 9.80
N THR A 31 -18.02 11.36 10.95
CA THR A 31 -17.25 11.54 12.19
C THR A 31 -16.48 10.26 12.54
N VAL A 32 -15.17 10.38 12.76
CA VAL A 32 -14.30 9.27 13.18
C VAL A 32 -14.38 9.12 14.70
N ASP A 33 -14.67 7.91 15.19
CA ASP A 33 -14.87 7.66 16.63
C ASP A 33 -13.57 7.54 17.42
N GLU A 34 -12.47 7.17 16.77
CA GLU A 34 -11.16 6.98 17.41
C GLU A 34 -10.03 7.33 16.45
N ILE A 35 -9.14 8.21 16.85
CA ILE A 35 -7.91 8.56 16.12
C ILE A 35 -6.73 8.25 17.03
N ILE A 36 -5.80 7.41 16.58
CA ILE A 36 -4.62 7.01 17.34
C ILE A 36 -3.38 7.56 16.64
N LEU A 37 -2.76 8.57 17.26
CA LEU A 37 -1.47 9.12 16.84
C LEU A 37 -0.37 8.33 17.54
N VAL A 38 0.49 7.64 16.79
CA VAL A 38 1.61 6.89 17.37
C VAL A 38 2.89 7.63 17.05
N ASP A 39 3.39 8.42 18.01
CA ASP A 39 4.68 9.09 17.91
C ASP A 39 5.83 8.11 18.13
N ASP A 40 6.51 7.79 17.06
CA ASP A 40 7.64 6.84 17.02
C ASP A 40 8.97 7.50 17.42
N GLY A 41 8.94 8.32 18.47
CA GLY A 41 10.10 8.98 19.04
C GLY A 41 10.61 10.15 18.20
N SER A 42 9.72 11.02 17.76
CA SER A 42 10.04 12.26 17.01
C SER A 42 11.02 13.14 17.78
N LYS A 43 11.87 13.85 17.04
CA LYS A 43 12.85 14.80 17.58
C LYS A 43 12.52 16.25 17.24
N ASP A 44 11.54 16.46 16.39
CA ASP A 44 10.94 17.75 16.07
C ASP A 44 9.67 17.97 16.90
N ARG A 45 8.87 18.96 16.57
CA ARG A 45 7.65 19.29 17.32
C ARG A 45 6.45 18.35 17.04
N SER A 46 6.64 17.26 16.29
CA SER A 46 5.53 16.36 15.92
C SER A 46 4.82 15.79 17.15
N GLY A 47 5.56 15.36 18.19
CA GLY A 47 4.99 14.86 19.44
C GLY A 47 4.18 15.94 20.20
N GLU A 48 4.69 17.17 20.27
CA GLU A 48 4.01 18.31 20.89
C GLU A 48 2.70 18.63 20.14
N ILE A 49 2.74 18.67 18.81
CA ILE A 49 1.55 18.88 17.95
C ILE A 49 0.51 17.80 18.20
N ALA A 50 0.94 16.52 18.28
CA ALA A 50 0.02 15.43 18.56
C ALA A 50 -0.72 15.59 19.89
N GLU A 51 -0.01 15.96 20.96
CA GLU A 51 -0.60 16.23 22.28
C GLU A 51 -1.53 17.46 22.26
N GLU A 52 -1.18 18.54 21.56
CA GLU A 52 -2.04 19.71 21.40
C GLU A 52 -3.42 19.35 20.76
N TYR A 53 -3.44 18.36 19.83
CA TYR A 53 -4.70 17.89 19.27
C TYR A 53 -5.45 16.95 20.24
N ALA A 54 -4.77 16.08 20.98
CA ALA A 54 -5.41 15.22 21.96
C ALA A 54 -6.04 15.98 23.13
N GLU A 55 -5.45 17.11 23.53
CA GLU A 55 -6.05 18.00 24.54
C GLU A 55 -7.33 18.68 24.06
N LYS A 56 -7.51 18.89 22.73
CA LYS A 56 -8.66 19.57 22.14
C LYS A 56 -9.79 18.62 21.74
N TYR A 57 -9.47 17.35 21.42
CA TYR A 57 -10.40 16.39 20.84
C TYR A 57 -10.40 15.08 21.61
N GLU A 58 -11.48 14.76 22.28
CA GLU A 58 -11.64 13.57 23.14
C GLU A 58 -11.50 12.23 22.40
N ASN A 59 -11.72 12.23 21.08
CA ASN A 59 -11.56 11.05 20.23
C ASN A 59 -10.12 10.83 19.71
N ILE A 60 -9.18 11.71 20.10
CA ILE A 60 -7.76 11.57 19.75
C ILE A 60 -6.97 10.99 20.94
N LYS A 61 -6.19 9.97 20.68
CA LYS A 61 -5.27 9.35 21.63
C LYS A 61 -3.84 9.39 21.09
N VAL A 62 -2.90 9.82 21.90
CA VAL A 62 -1.46 9.80 21.58
C VAL A 62 -0.79 8.63 22.29
N ILE A 63 0.10 7.95 21.59
CA ILE A 63 0.98 6.92 22.14
C ILE A 63 2.41 7.25 21.75
N HIS A 64 3.24 7.57 22.74
CA HIS A 64 4.67 7.76 22.51
C HIS A 64 5.41 6.45 22.67
N GLN A 65 6.29 6.14 21.73
CA GLN A 65 7.16 4.97 21.81
C GLN A 65 8.61 5.33 21.42
N LYS A 66 9.55 4.47 21.82
CA LYS A 66 10.90 4.53 21.28
C LYS A 66 10.88 4.16 19.81
N ASN A 67 11.62 4.92 18.97
CA ASN A 67 11.65 4.68 17.54
C ASN A 67 11.88 3.21 17.18
N GLY A 68 10.90 2.60 16.56
CA GLY A 68 10.85 1.22 16.08
C GLY A 68 10.58 1.11 14.58
N GLY A 69 10.36 2.26 13.91
CA GLY A 69 10.02 2.38 12.48
C GLY A 69 8.53 2.24 12.19
N LEU A 70 8.17 2.56 10.96
CA LEU A 70 6.77 2.65 10.48
C LEU A 70 5.92 1.41 10.83
N SER A 71 6.45 0.20 10.58
CA SER A 71 5.78 -1.06 10.93
C SER A 71 5.47 -1.17 12.43
N SER A 72 6.42 -0.75 13.30
CA SER A 72 6.23 -0.77 14.74
C SER A 72 5.12 0.19 15.16
N ALA A 73 5.13 1.42 14.64
CA ALA A 73 4.11 2.42 14.95
C ALA A 73 2.71 1.98 14.48
N ARG A 74 2.59 1.45 13.25
CA ARG A 74 1.31 0.89 12.77
C ARG A 74 0.82 -0.27 13.64
N ASN A 75 1.72 -1.17 14.07
CA ASN A 75 1.36 -2.30 14.94
C ASN A 75 0.88 -1.82 16.32
N THR A 76 1.55 -0.85 16.93
CA THR A 76 1.10 -0.22 18.18
C THR A 76 -0.30 0.37 18.02
N GLY A 77 -0.58 1.01 16.89
CA GLY A 77 -1.91 1.52 16.57
C GLY A 77 -2.96 0.42 16.40
N ILE A 78 -2.63 -0.70 15.74
CA ILE A 78 -3.53 -1.87 15.62
C ILE A 78 -3.84 -2.45 17.01
N ASP A 79 -2.82 -2.60 17.86
CA ASP A 79 -2.97 -3.17 19.20
C ASP A 79 -3.82 -2.28 20.12
N ALA A 80 -3.82 -0.97 19.90
CA ALA A 80 -4.59 0.01 20.66
C ALA A 80 -6.01 0.27 20.09
N ALA A 81 -6.28 -0.12 18.84
CA ALA A 81 -7.55 0.11 18.16
C ALA A 81 -8.70 -0.66 18.81
N THR A 82 -9.83 0.03 19.06
CA THR A 82 -10.97 -0.56 19.77
C THR A 82 -12.21 -0.75 18.88
N LYS A 83 -12.29 -0.08 17.73
CA LYS A 83 -13.48 -0.07 16.88
C LYS A 83 -13.53 -1.28 15.93
N GLU A 84 -14.69 -1.50 15.31
CA GLU A 84 -14.93 -2.59 14.37
C GLU A 84 -14.11 -2.46 13.09
N TYR A 85 -13.93 -1.22 12.62
CA TYR A 85 -13.18 -0.90 11.41
C TYR A 85 -11.88 -0.17 11.74
N ILE A 86 -10.87 -0.34 10.89
CA ILE A 86 -9.57 0.33 11.00
C ILE A 86 -9.13 0.89 9.66
N ALA A 87 -8.56 2.08 9.68
CA ALA A 87 -7.89 2.71 8.55
C ALA A 87 -6.51 3.25 8.97
N PHE A 88 -5.66 3.49 8.00
CA PHE A 88 -4.33 4.06 8.21
C PHE A 88 -4.19 5.32 7.35
N VAL A 89 -3.49 6.33 7.88
CA VAL A 89 -3.10 7.52 7.12
C VAL A 89 -1.66 7.84 7.45
N ASP A 90 -0.81 7.98 6.45
CA ASP A 90 0.56 8.42 6.66
C ASP A 90 0.55 9.92 7.04
N SER A 91 1.32 10.29 8.05
CA SER A 91 1.25 11.61 8.69
C SER A 91 1.71 12.79 7.82
N ASP A 92 2.25 12.51 6.65
CA ASP A 92 2.63 13.48 5.62
C ASP A 92 1.63 13.60 4.46
N ASP A 93 0.55 12.81 4.51
CA ASP A 93 -0.55 12.77 3.54
C ASP A 93 -1.83 13.40 4.09
N TYR A 94 -2.89 13.46 3.29
CA TYR A 94 -4.22 13.89 3.71
C TYR A 94 -5.31 13.24 2.87
N ILE A 95 -6.55 13.32 3.34
CA ILE A 95 -7.69 12.66 2.71
C ILE A 95 -8.80 13.66 2.33
N ALA A 96 -9.53 13.35 1.26
CA ALA A 96 -10.67 14.15 0.83
C ALA A 96 -11.83 14.06 1.85
N PRO A 97 -12.65 15.13 2.03
CA PRO A 97 -13.64 15.19 3.10
C PRO A 97 -14.69 14.08 3.13
N THR A 98 -14.97 13.43 2.02
CA THR A 98 -15.99 12.38 1.89
C THR A 98 -15.42 10.96 1.82
N MET A 99 -14.11 10.78 2.00
CA MET A 99 -13.46 9.47 1.83
C MET A 99 -14.10 8.40 2.72
N TYR A 100 -14.18 8.64 4.01
CA TYR A 100 -14.66 7.62 4.95
C TYR A 100 -16.16 7.39 4.84
N GLU A 101 -16.96 8.40 4.55
CA GLU A 101 -18.39 8.24 4.28
C GLU A 101 -18.63 7.27 3.12
N VAL A 102 -17.99 7.53 1.97
CA VAL A 102 -18.14 6.69 0.76
C VAL A 102 -17.62 5.28 1.00
N LEU A 103 -16.47 5.12 1.66
CA LEU A 103 -15.90 3.80 1.90
C LEU A 103 -16.74 2.98 2.89
N MET A 104 -17.26 3.58 3.96
CA MET A 104 -18.13 2.93 4.94
C MET A 104 -19.50 2.57 4.35
N GLU A 105 -20.10 3.45 3.55
CA GLU A 105 -21.32 3.13 2.82
C GLU A 105 -21.14 1.89 1.94
N ARG A 106 -20.01 1.80 1.24
CA ARG A 106 -19.71 0.65 0.37
C ARG A 106 -19.49 -0.63 1.18
N LEU A 107 -18.77 -0.57 2.31
CA LEU A 107 -18.62 -1.71 3.23
C LEU A 107 -19.98 -2.26 3.63
N LYS A 108 -20.87 -1.39 4.12
CA LYS A 108 -22.21 -1.77 4.59
C LYS A 108 -23.09 -2.26 3.44
N LYS A 109 -23.13 -1.54 2.31
CA LYS A 109 -23.97 -1.85 1.16
C LYS A 109 -23.68 -3.22 0.56
N TYR A 110 -22.42 -3.59 0.50
CA TYR A 110 -21.98 -4.83 -0.16
C TYR A 110 -21.60 -5.93 0.84
N ASP A 111 -21.79 -5.70 2.13
CA ASP A 111 -21.32 -6.59 3.20
C ASP A 111 -19.87 -7.02 2.93
N ALA A 112 -19.01 -6.02 2.71
CA ALA A 112 -17.62 -6.22 2.38
C ALA A 112 -16.72 -6.11 3.63
N ASP A 113 -15.54 -6.69 3.56
CA ASP A 113 -14.55 -6.68 4.64
C ASP A 113 -13.49 -5.62 4.44
N ILE A 114 -13.29 -5.20 3.18
CA ILE A 114 -12.33 -4.16 2.79
C ILE A 114 -13.00 -3.24 1.78
N SER A 115 -12.83 -1.92 1.93
CA SER A 115 -13.25 -0.92 0.94
C SER A 115 -12.07 -0.05 0.57
N ILE A 116 -11.76 0.06 -0.74
CA ILE A 116 -10.58 0.71 -1.28
C ILE A 116 -10.99 1.83 -2.21
N CYS A 117 -10.25 2.95 -2.20
CA CYS A 117 -10.44 4.07 -3.12
C CYS A 117 -9.23 4.30 -4.05
N GLY A 118 -9.38 5.24 -4.97
CA GLY A 118 -8.29 5.75 -5.79
C GLY A 118 -7.39 6.71 -5.01
N VAL A 119 -6.21 6.99 -5.59
CA VAL A 119 -5.17 7.83 -5.00
C VAL A 119 -4.83 8.98 -5.95
N TRP A 120 -4.75 10.20 -5.42
CA TRP A 120 -4.06 11.32 -6.03
C TRP A 120 -2.57 11.25 -5.69
N TYR A 121 -1.72 11.26 -6.69
CA TYR A 121 -0.28 11.50 -6.55
C TYR A 121 -0.05 13.00 -6.72
N GLU A 122 0.33 13.68 -5.64
CA GLU A 122 0.44 15.13 -5.57
C GLU A 122 1.90 15.54 -5.36
N GLN A 123 2.42 16.39 -6.24
CA GLN A 123 3.75 16.98 -6.08
C GLN A 123 3.66 18.14 -5.07
N GLU A 124 4.76 18.45 -4.38
CA GLU A 124 4.81 19.60 -3.45
C GLU A 124 4.42 20.92 -4.13
N GLU A 125 4.61 21.05 -5.44
CA GLU A 125 4.25 22.21 -6.27
C GLU A 125 2.76 22.27 -6.64
N GLY A 126 1.94 21.31 -6.17
CA GLY A 126 0.49 21.27 -6.33
C GLY A 126 -0.01 20.56 -7.60
N GLU A 127 0.87 20.11 -8.49
CA GLU A 127 0.46 19.25 -9.61
C GLU A 127 0.07 17.87 -9.09
N LYS A 128 -1.09 17.38 -9.55
CA LYS A 128 -1.59 16.06 -9.15
C LYS A 128 -2.10 15.24 -10.31
N TYR A 129 -1.92 13.93 -10.22
CA TYR A 129 -2.46 12.98 -11.19
C TYR A 129 -2.92 11.71 -10.48
N THR A 130 -3.83 10.96 -11.14
CA THR A 130 -4.18 9.60 -10.75
C THR A 130 -3.92 8.66 -11.91
N PRO A 131 -3.29 7.49 -11.70
CA PRO A 131 -3.05 6.52 -12.76
C PRO A 131 -4.28 5.68 -13.08
N TYR A 132 -5.34 5.81 -12.28
CA TYR A 132 -6.54 4.98 -12.41
C TYR A 132 -7.58 5.65 -13.32
N PRO A 133 -8.29 4.85 -14.14
CA PRO A 133 -9.39 5.37 -14.95
C PRO A 133 -10.54 5.86 -14.05
N ALA A 134 -11.21 6.93 -14.47
CA ALA A 134 -12.34 7.51 -13.74
C ALA A 134 -13.56 6.58 -13.72
N ASP A 135 -14.45 6.79 -12.73
CA ASP A 135 -15.80 6.23 -12.64
C ASP A 135 -15.90 4.70 -12.65
N ILE A 136 -14.89 4.02 -12.11
CA ILE A 136 -14.91 2.58 -11.93
C ILE A 136 -15.29 2.23 -10.49
N ALA A 137 -16.31 1.39 -10.36
CA ALA A 137 -16.66 0.75 -9.09
C ALA A 137 -16.75 -0.76 -9.28
N ARG A 138 -16.22 -1.53 -8.34
CA ARG A 138 -16.18 -2.99 -8.37
C ARG A 138 -16.49 -3.58 -7.00
N VAL A 139 -16.95 -4.81 -7.01
CA VAL A 139 -17.05 -5.68 -5.84
C VAL A 139 -16.48 -7.02 -6.26
N TRP A 140 -15.57 -7.56 -5.49
CA TRP A 140 -14.88 -8.81 -5.77
C TRP A 140 -15.01 -9.77 -4.60
N ASN A 141 -15.18 -11.05 -4.90
CA ASN A 141 -15.00 -12.12 -3.93
C ASN A 141 -13.50 -12.31 -3.60
N LYS A 142 -13.19 -13.19 -2.67
CA LYS A 142 -11.82 -13.52 -2.23
C LYS A 142 -10.86 -13.80 -3.40
N THR A 143 -11.24 -14.74 -4.27
CA THR A 143 -10.42 -15.16 -5.41
C THR A 143 -10.15 -14.02 -6.38
N GLU A 144 -11.19 -13.29 -6.75
CA GLU A 144 -11.07 -12.11 -7.61
C GLU A 144 -10.21 -11.04 -6.97
N SER A 145 -10.35 -10.80 -5.66
CA SER A 145 -9.55 -9.80 -4.93
C SER A 145 -8.07 -10.13 -4.95
N LEU A 146 -7.69 -11.39 -4.73
CA LEU A 146 -6.31 -11.87 -4.82
C LEU A 146 -5.73 -11.72 -6.23
N ILE A 147 -6.55 -11.91 -7.26
CA ILE A 147 -6.16 -11.68 -8.66
C ILE A 147 -5.95 -10.19 -8.90
N GLN A 148 -6.91 -9.34 -8.50
CA GLN A 148 -6.88 -7.90 -8.78
C GLN A 148 -5.76 -7.18 -8.04
N LEU A 149 -5.39 -7.62 -6.85
CA LEU A 149 -4.23 -7.11 -6.10
C LEU A 149 -2.92 -7.14 -6.92
N ASN A 150 -2.80 -8.08 -7.86
CA ASN A 150 -1.62 -8.26 -8.71
C ASN A 150 -1.89 -7.96 -10.20
N SER A 151 -3.02 -7.35 -10.54
CA SER A 151 -3.39 -7.05 -11.94
C SER A 151 -2.74 -5.78 -12.49
N TYR A 152 -2.26 -4.89 -11.61
CA TYR A 152 -1.76 -3.55 -11.96
C TYR A 152 -2.79 -2.65 -12.66
N GLN A 153 -4.08 -2.86 -12.39
CA GLN A 153 -5.17 -2.14 -13.07
C GLN A 153 -5.99 -1.25 -12.14
N TYR A 154 -6.22 -1.66 -10.88
CA TYR A 154 -7.19 -1.03 -10.01
C TYR A 154 -6.56 -0.43 -8.75
N PHE A 155 -5.92 -1.23 -7.93
CA PHE A 155 -5.33 -0.80 -6.67
C PHE A 155 -3.96 -1.44 -6.47
N ASN A 156 -3.23 -0.93 -5.51
CA ASN A 156 -1.90 -1.39 -5.16
C ASN A 156 -1.87 -2.06 -3.78
N MET A 157 -0.69 -2.25 -3.22
CA MET A 157 -0.50 -2.87 -1.90
C MET A 157 -0.63 -1.88 -0.72
N SER A 158 -1.10 -0.63 -0.96
CA SER A 158 -1.23 0.37 0.10
C SER A 158 -2.31 0.01 1.12
N PHE A 159 -2.08 0.39 2.37
CA PHE A 159 -3.07 0.33 3.44
C PHE A 159 -3.79 1.66 3.67
N CYS A 160 -3.26 2.75 3.10
CA CYS A 160 -3.74 4.10 3.42
C CYS A 160 -4.98 4.53 2.63
N ASP A 161 -5.23 3.92 1.49
CA ASP A 161 -6.38 4.19 0.62
C ASP A 161 -7.59 3.27 0.90
N ALA A 162 -7.66 2.69 2.10
CA ALA A 162 -8.66 1.67 2.43
C ALA A 162 -9.17 1.73 3.87
N ILE A 163 -10.38 1.17 4.06
CA ILE A 163 -10.92 0.78 5.38
C ILE A 163 -11.01 -0.74 5.42
N PHE A 164 -10.63 -1.32 6.55
CA PHE A 164 -10.62 -2.75 6.80
C PHE A 164 -11.53 -3.10 7.99
N LYS A 165 -12.19 -4.27 7.97
CA LYS A 165 -12.69 -4.86 9.21
C LYS A 165 -11.49 -5.22 10.08
N ARG A 166 -11.44 -4.73 11.32
CA ARG A 166 -10.28 -4.92 12.22
C ARG A 166 -10.01 -6.39 12.54
N ASN A 167 -11.05 -7.24 12.56
CA ASN A 167 -10.87 -8.67 12.83
C ASN A 167 -10.01 -9.39 11.78
N LEU A 168 -9.81 -8.84 10.56
CA LEU A 168 -8.88 -9.40 9.57
C LEU A 168 -7.43 -9.44 10.08
N PHE A 169 -7.09 -8.53 11.00
CA PHE A 169 -5.77 -8.50 11.63
C PHE A 169 -5.66 -9.50 12.81
N GLU A 170 -6.77 -9.87 13.44
CA GLU A 170 -6.78 -10.65 14.67
C GLU A 170 -7.14 -12.13 14.46
N MET A 171 -7.91 -12.46 13.43
CA MET A 171 -8.39 -13.81 13.21
C MET A 171 -7.26 -14.79 12.87
N THR A 172 -7.37 -16.03 13.38
CA THR A 172 -6.48 -17.13 12.98
C THR A 172 -6.94 -17.71 11.65
N ALA A 173 -6.08 -17.64 10.63
CA ALA A 173 -6.33 -18.23 9.32
C ALA A 173 -5.01 -18.61 8.63
N PHE A 174 -5.05 -19.56 7.71
CA PHE A 174 -3.89 -19.98 6.90
C PHE A 174 -2.69 -20.44 7.76
N GLY A 175 -2.93 -21.00 8.95
CA GLY A 175 -1.89 -21.40 9.88
C GLY A 175 -1.15 -20.24 10.56
N GLU A 176 -1.69 -19.03 10.50
CA GLU A 176 -1.15 -17.81 11.10
C GLU A 176 -2.17 -17.22 12.08
N GLY A 177 -1.70 -16.71 13.22
CA GLY A 177 -2.50 -15.96 14.19
C GLY A 177 -2.69 -14.51 13.76
N ALA A 178 -2.68 -13.59 14.72
CA ALA A 178 -2.79 -12.16 14.46
C ALA A 178 -1.73 -11.69 13.44
N LEU A 179 -2.16 -10.87 12.49
CA LEU A 179 -1.27 -10.28 11.48
C LEU A 179 -0.81 -8.90 11.92
N ARG A 180 0.49 -8.67 11.75
CA ARG A 180 1.14 -7.39 12.02
C ARG A 180 2.10 -7.05 10.90
N PHE A 181 2.34 -5.76 10.70
CA PHE A 181 3.38 -5.29 9.78
C PHE A 181 4.75 -5.82 10.21
N PRO A 182 5.57 -6.36 9.29
CA PRO A 182 6.87 -6.94 9.64
C PRO A 182 7.87 -5.84 10.03
N VAL A 183 8.23 -5.78 11.30
CA VAL A 183 9.19 -4.80 11.83
C VAL A 183 10.56 -4.99 11.19
N GLY A 184 11.21 -3.89 10.81
CA GLY A 184 12.53 -3.89 10.19
C GLY A 184 12.57 -4.31 8.72
N LYS A 185 11.41 -4.52 8.09
CA LYS A 185 11.31 -4.76 6.64
C LYS A 185 10.88 -3.49 5.91
N LEU A 186 11.48 -3.24 4.75
CA LEU A 186 10.97 -2.27 3.79
C LEU A 186 9.90 -2.93 2.92
N CYS A 187 8.97 -2.15 2.37
CA CYS A 187 7.80 -2.65 1.63
C CYS A 187 6.92 -3.57 2.48
N GLU A 188 6.73 -3.21 3.73
CA GLU A 188 5.94 -3.93 4.73
C GLU A 188 4.52 -4.21 4.24
N ASP A 189 3.95 -3.29 3.46
CA ASP A 189 2.64 -3.42 2.84
C ASP A 189 2.58 -4.62 1.89
N PHE A 190 3.62 -4.84 1.09
CA PHE A 190 3.70 -5.97 0.17
C PHE A 190 3.74 -7.31 0.91
N TYR A 191 4.40 -7.36 2.07
CA TYR A 191 4.43 -8.59 2.90
C TYR A 191 3.07 -8.89 3.53
N LEU A 192 2.24 -7.89 3.80
CA LEU A 192 1.03 -8.05 4.62
C LEU A 192 -0.27 -8.03 3.80
N MET A 193 -0.41 -7.16 2.78
CA MET A 193 -1.68 -6.92 2.10
C MET A 193 -2.30 -8.20 1.51
N HIS A 194 -1.51 -9.05 0.87
CA HIS A 194 -2.04 -10.28 0.29
C HIS A 194 -2.62 -11.24 1.34
N ARG A 195 -2.09 -11.24 2.58
CA ARG A 195 -2.58 -12.05 3.70
C ARG A 195 -3.88 -11.48 4.26
N ILE A 196 -3.98 -10.17 4.36
CA ILE A 196 -5.21 -9.47 4.76
C ILE A 196 -6.31 -9.71 3.72
N VAL A 197 -6.03 -9.54 2.42
CA VAL A 197 -6.99 -9.81 1.35
C VAL A 197 -7.42 -11.28 1.31
N ALA A 198 -6.52 -12.22 1.60
CA ALA A 198 -6.86 -13.64 1.68
C ALA A 198 -7.84 -13.96 2.81
N ARG A 199 -7.87 -13.17 3.89
CA ARG A 199 -8.82 -13.31 5.00
C ARG A 199 -10.18 -12.69 4.73
N ALA A 200 -10.26 -11.76 3.77
CA ALA A 200 -11.52 -11.11 3.37
C ALA A 200 -12.36 -12.04 2.50
N GLU A 201 -13.67 -12.03 2.70
CA GLU A 201 -14.63 -12.70 1.82
C GLU A 201 -15.02 -11.80 0.64
N ARG A 202 -15.06 -10.48 0.88
CA ARG A 202 -15.47 -9.51 -0.13
C ARG A 202 -14.69 -8.20 0.00
N VAL A 203 -14.22 -7.70 -1.16
CA VAL A 203 -13.53 -6.42 -1.29
C VAL A 203 -14.31 -5.52 -2.24
N THR A 204 -14.52 -4.26 -1.85
CA THR A 204 -15.12 -3.25 -2.73
C THR A 204 -14.10 -2.19 -3.11
N TYR A 205 -14.20 -1.66 -4.32
CA TYR A 205 -13.30 -0.67 -4.88
C TYR A 205 -14.05 0.45 -5.59
N THR A 206 -13.57 1.67 -5.43
CA THR A 206 -13.92 2.81 -6.28
C THR A 206 -12.67 3.50 -6.78
N SER A 207 -12.64 3.85 -8.06
CA SER A 207 -11.50 4.59 -8.62
C SER A 207 -11.48 6.08 -8.28
N THR A 208 -12.53 6.57 -7.62
CA THR A 208 -12.57 7.97 -7.15
C THR A 208 -11.39 8.22 -6.21
N PRO A 209 -10.50 9.17 -6.55
CA PRO A 209 -9.29 9.39 -5.78
C PRO A 209 -9.60 10.29 -4.58
N PHE A 210 -9.68 9.67 -3.40
CA PHE A 210 -9.93 10.34 -2.13
C PHE A 210 -8.68 10.48 -1.27
N TYR A 211 -7.68 9.63 -1.45
CA TYR A 211 -6.41 9.70 -0.73
C TYR A 211 -5.41 10.57 -1.49
N HIS A 212 -4.78 11.53 -0.82
CA HIS A 212 -3.77 12.42 -1.39
C HIS A 212 -2.38 12.02 -0.91
N TYR A 213 -1.66 11.28 -1.75
CA TYR A 213 -0.27 10.89 -1.52
C TYR A 213 0.67 12.04 -1.91
N VAL A 214 1.26 12.71 -0.90
CA VAL A 214 2.14 13.86 -1.11
C VAL A 214 3.58 13.41 -1.37
N GLN A 215 4.05 13.63 -2.58
CA GLN A 215 5.39 13.25 -3.02
C GLN A 215 6.41 14.33 -2.65
N ARG A 216 7.19 14.08 -1.58
CA ARG A 216 8.23 14.97 -1.09
C ARG A 216 9.62 14.58 -1.57
N GLY A 217 10.54 15.55 -1.65
CA GLY A 217 11.94 15.30 -2.03
C GLY A 217 12.66 14.35 -1.05
N ASN A 218 12.30 14.36 0.24
CA ASN A 218 12.91 13.55 1.31
C ASN A 218 12.11 12.27 1.67
N SER A 219 11.14 11.88 0.88
CA SER A 219 10.34 10.67 1.12
C SER A 219 11.21 9.41 1.16
N ILE A 220 10.88 8.46 2.06
CA ILE A 220 11.56 7.16 2.19
C ILE A 220 11.57 6.42 0.85
N SER A 221 10.49 6.53 0.08
CA SER A 221 10.34 5.90 -1.24
C SER A 221 11.26 6.49 -2.33
N ARG A 222 11.79 7.71 -2.13
CA ARG A 222 12.66 8.40 -3.10
C ARG A 222 14.15 8.40 -2.73
N ASN A 223 14.53 7.84 -1.58
CA ASN A 223 15.93 7.76 -1.17
C ASN A 223 16.78 7.02 -2.21
N ALA A 224 17.98 7.56 -2.52
CA ALA A 224 18.84 7.23 -3.65
C ALA A 224 19.34 5.77 -3.72
N LYS A 225 19.11 4.94 -2.72
CA LYS A 225 19.45 3.52 -2.74
C LYS A 225 18.30 2.73 -3.35
N VAL A 226 18.62 1.94 -4.38
CA VAL A 226 17.66 1.01 -4.98
C VAL A 226 17.13 0.06 -3.90
N ASN A 227 15.83 0.12 -3.64
CA ASN A 227 15.18 -0.74 -2.66
C ASN A 227 15.01 -2.15 -3.24
N LEU A 228 15.63 -3.16 -2.63
CA LEU A 228 15.57 -4.56 -3.06
C LEU A 228 14.46 -5.35 -2.36
N ALA A 229 13.81 -4.80 -1.34
CA ALA A 229 12.78 -5.49 -0.57
C ALA A 229 11.60 -6.03 -1.40
N PRO A 230 11.16 -5.40 -2.52
CA PRO A 230 10.11 -5.97 -3.36
C PRO A 230 10.44 -7.37 -3.89
N MET A 231 11.72 -7.70 -4.11
CA MET A 231 12.12 -9.03 -4.54
C MET A 231 11.76 -10.09 -3.48
N ASP A 232 12.19 -9.87 -2.24
CA ASP A 232 11.94 -10.81 -1.13
C ASP A 232 10.44 -10.87 -0.78
N ALA A 233 9.76 -9.71 -0.73
CA ALA A 233 8.33 -9.64 -0.45
C ALA A 233 7.50 -10.41 -1.49
N SER A 234 7.83 -10.29 -2.77
CA SER A 234 7.13 -11.02 -3.84
C SER A 234 7.36 -12.54 -3.79
N LEU A 235 8.53 -12.98 -3.35
CA LEU A 235 8.80 -14.41 -3.16
C LEU A 235 8.04 -14.95 -1.94
N ALA A 236 7.95 -14.20 -0.84
CA ALA A 236 7.12 -14.57 0.30
C ALA A 236 5.63 -14.66 -0.07
N GLN A 237 5.12 -13.73 -0.88
CA GLN A 237 3.78 -13.80 -1.44
C GLN A 237 3.60 -15.06 -2.30
N LEU A 238 4.56 -15.38 -3.16
CA LEU A 238 4.50 -16.56 -4.02
C LEU A 238 4.45 -17.86 -3.21
N GLU A 239 5.23 -17.98 -2.15
CA GLU A 239 5.18 -19.13 -1.23
C GLU A 239 3.81 -19.27 -0.58
N PHE A 240 3.21 -18.14 -0.14
CA PHE A 240 1.87 -18.13 0.42
C PHE A 240 0.81 -18.61 -0.60
N TYR A 241 0.85 -18.10 -1.85
CA TYR A 241 -0.09 -18.51 -2.89
C TYR A 241 0.07 -19.98 -3.25
N LYS A 242 1.29 -20.48 -3.44
CA LYS A 242 1.54 -21.90 -3.72
C LYS A 242 1.00 -22.83 -2.65
N LYS A 243 1.07 -22.40 -1.40
CA LYS A 243 0.58 -23.21 -0.28
C LYS A 243 -0.94 -23.21 -0.15
N TRP A 244 -1.57 -22.05 -0.31
CA TRP A 244 -2.96 -21.85 0.05
C TRP A 244 -3.91 -21.60 -1.12
N PHE A 245 -3.38 -21.17 -2.27
CA PHE A 245 -4.11 -20.83 -3.48
C PHE A 245 -3.38 -21.34 -4.74
N PRO A 246 -3.13 -22.67 -4.86
CA PRO A 246 -2.28 -23.22 -5.92
C PRO A 246 -2.82 -22.93 -7.33
N ASP A 247 -4.13 -22.78 -7.50
CA ASP A 247 -4.74 -22.40 -8.77
C ASP A 247 -4.46 -20.94 -9.18
N LEU A 248 -3.94 -20.11 -8.24
CA LEU A 248 -3.57 -18.72 -8.45
C LEU A 248 -2.05 -18.49 -8.40
N ASP A 249 -1.23 -19.54 -8.38
CA ASP A 249 0.21 -19.42 -8.29
C ASP A 249 0.80 -18.56 -9.42
N TYR A 250 0.25 -18.69 -10.65
CA TYR A 250 0.66 -17.89 -11.81
C TYR A 250 0.45 -16.37 -11.61
N ILE A 251 -0.49 -15.96 -10.76
CA ILE A 251 -0.70 -14.55 -10.38
C ILE A 251 0.48 -14.06 -9.54
N ALA A 252 0.86 -14.81 -8.51
CA ALA A 252 2.00 -14.47 -7.65
C ALA A 252 3.34 -14.62 -8.39
N GLU A 253 3.48 -15.58 -9.32
CA GLU A 253 4.63 -15.69 -10.21
C GLU A 253 4.77 -14.46 -11.11
N THR A 254 3.63 -13.93 -11.61
CA THR A 254 3.60 -12.66 -12.36
C THR A 254 4.08 -11.49 -11.47
N ALA A 255 3.61 -11.42 -10.22
CA ALA A 255 4.05 -10.40 -9.26
C ALA A 255 5.56 -10.50 -8.98
N ALA A 256 6.07 -11.72 -8.76
CA ALA A 256 7.50 -11.96 -8.57
C ALA A 256 8.33 -11.53 -9.79
N PHE A 257 7.85 -11.81 -11.01
CA PHE A 257 8.50 -11.32 -12.22
C PHE A 257 8.64 -9.79 -12.21
N PHE A 258 7.53 -9.08 -12.01
CA PHE A 258 7.54 -7.62 -12.10
C PHE A 258 8.27 -6.97 -10.92
N ALA A 259 8.21 -7.52 -9.72
CA ALA A 259 8.98 -7.05 -8.58
C ALA A 259 10.50 -7.11 -8.87
N HIS A 260 10.97 -8.21 -9.47
CA HIS A 260 12.38 -8.35 -9.85
C HIS A 260 12.74 -7.43 -11.03
N ALA A 261 11.91 -7.37 -12.06
CA ALA A 261 12.15 -6.50 -13.23
C ALA A 261 12.12 -5.01 -12.86
N SER A 262 11.33 -4.60 -11.86
CA SER A 262 11.24 -3.21 -11.40
C SER A 262 12.57 -2.69 -10.87
N ILE A 263 13.37 -3.54 -10.22
CA ILE A 263 14.70 -3.19 -9.73
C ILE A 263 15.60 -2.77 -10.91
N TYR A 264 15.63 -3.56 -11.98
CA TYR A 264 16.38 -3.19 -13.19
C TYR A 264 15.83 -1.92 -13.84
N THR A 265 14.51 -1.73 -13.83
CA THR A 265 13.85 -0.51 -14.33
C THR A 265 14.33 0.72 -13.57
N THR A 266 14.45 0.64 -12.24
CA THR A 266 14.97 1.74 -11.40
C THR A 266 16.40 2.13 -11.81
N TYR A 267 17.29 1.15 -12.04
CA TYR A 267 18.63 1.41 -12.58
C TYR A 267 18.59 2.06 -13.98
N CYS A 268 17.68 1.63 -14.85
CA CYS A 268 17.53 2.24 -16.17
C CYS A 268 17.08 3.71 -16.09
N ARG A 269 16.15 4.03 -15.18
CA ARG A 269 15.63 5.39 -14.99
C ARG A 269 16.61 6.34 -14.31
N SER A 270 17.42 5.84 -13.38
CA SER A 270 18.47 6.64 -12.73
C SER A 270 19.72 6.84 -13.59
N GLY A 271 19.80 6.22 -14.78
CA GLY A 271 20.97 6.25 -15.64
C GLY A 271 22.15 5.43 -15.12
N GLN A 272 21.99 4.70 -14.01
CA GLN A 272 23.01 3.87 -13.40
C GLN A 272 23.11 2.49 -14.08
N ILE A 273 24.26 1.84 -13.93
CA ILE A 273 24.46 0.47 -14.41
C ILE A 273 24.03 -0.49 -13.31
N CYS A 274 23.08 -1.37 -13.64
CA CYS A 274 22.68 -2.44 -12.72
C CYS A 274 23.85 -3.42 -12.50
N PRO A 275 24.27 -3.69 -11.24
CA PRO A 275 25.36 -4.61 -10.93
C PRO A 275 25.13 -6.02 -11.49
N LYS A 276 26.22 -6.68 -11.94
CA LYS A 276 26.15 -8.03 -12.55
C LYS A 276 25.63 -9.09 -11.56
N ASP A 277 26.06 -9.02 -10.31
CA ASP A 277 25.62 -9.94 -9.25
C ASP A 277 24.12 -9.82 -9.01
N LEU A 278 23.56 -8.60 -9.06
CA LEU A 278 22.13 -8.35 -8.95
C LEU A 278 21.38 -8.87 -10.18
N LEU A 279 21.91 -8.65 -11.39
CA LEU A 279 21.33 -9.21 -12.61
C LEU A 279 21.31 -10.76 -12.59
N ASN A 280 22.31 -11.38 -11.95
CA ASN A 280 22.35 -12.83 -11.77
C ASN A 280 21.25 -13.34 -10.81
N LYS A 281 20.71 -12.50 -9.93
CA LYS A 281 19.55 -12.82 -9.09
C LYS A 281 18.23 -12.56 -9.83
N ILE A 282 18.15 -11.46 -10.57
CA ILE A 282 16.92 -11.02 -11.26
C ILE A 282 16.58 -11.91 -12.47
N ASN A 283 17.57 -12.15 -13.34
CA ASN A 283 17.33 -12.81 -14.63
C ASN A 283 16.75 -14.24 -14.53
N PRO A 284 17.23 -15.11 -13.62
CA PRO A 284 16.68 -16.45 -13.49
C PRO A 284 15.20 -16.44 -13.08
N ILE A 285 14.82 -15.58 -12.15
CA ILE A 285 13.44 -15.43 -11.69
C ILE A 285 12.54 -14.93 -12.82
N CYS A 286 12.96 -13.88 -13.53
CA CYS A 286 12.19 -13.36 -14.65
C CYS A 286 12.05 -14.38 -15.80
N ARG A 287 13.10 -15.13 -16.14
CA ARG A 287 13.01 -16.18 -17.16
C ARG A 287 12.09 -17.32 -16.73
N LYS A 288 12.18 -17.75 -15.46
CA LYS A 288 11.36 -18.81 -14.89
C LYS A 288 9.86 -18.50 -14.98
N TYR A 289 9.49 -17.26 -14.65
CA TYR A 289 8.08 -16.85 -14.53
C TYR A 289 7.52 -16.10 -15.77
N LEU A 290 8.30 -15.98 -16.85
CA LEU A 290 7.81 -15.35 -18.09
C LEU A 290 6.57 -16.06 -18.65
N GLY A 291 6.52 -17.39 -18.59
CA GLY A 291 5.36 -18.17 -19.04
C GLY A 291 4.09 -17.78 -18.32
N SER A 292 4.14 -17.60 -17.00
CA SER A 292 3.03 -17.17 -16.16
C SER A 292 2.57 -15.75 -16.51
N VAL A 293 3.51 -14.83 -16.74
CA VAL A 293 3.20 -13.47 -17.22
C VAL A 293 2.43 -13.49 -18.54
N LEU A 294 2.86 -14.30 -19.49
CA LEU A 294 2.22 -14.37 -20.82
C LEU A 294 0.83 -14.98 -20.78
N LYS A 295 0.62 -16.00 -19.93
CA LYS A 295 -0.67 -16.66 -19.73
C LYS A 295 -1.65 -15.83 -18.91
N ASN A 296 -1.17 -14.93 -18.04
CA ASN A 296 -2.01 -14.14 -17.14
C ASN A 296 -2.94 -13.22 -17.93
N GLY A 297 -4.25 -13.51 -17.94
CA GLY A 297 -5.28 -12.74 -18.64
C GLY A 297 -5.58 -11.37 -18.02
N TYR A 298 -5.16 -11.16 -16.78
CA TYR A 298 -5.53 -9.98 -15.97
C TYR A 298 -4.53 -8.82 -16.07
N ILE A 299 -3.40 -8.99 -16.75
CA ILE A 299 -2.43 -7.91 -16.91
C ILE A 299 -2.51 -7.28 -18.32
N PRO A 300 -2.21 -5.97 -18.45
CA PRO A 300 -2.24 -5.29 -19.72
C PRO A 300 -1.27 -5.89 -20.75
N LYS A 301 -1.68 -5.92 -22.03
CA LYS A 301 -0.85 -6.43 -23.13
C LYS A 301 0.52 -5.75 -23.21
N VAL A 302 0.58 -4.45 -22.89
CA VAL A 302 1.84 -3.69 -22.86
C VAL A 302 2.82 -4.23 -21.82
N LYS A 303 2.34 -4.68 -20.66
CA LYS A 303 3.17 -5.32 -19.62
C LYS A 303 3.72 -6.67 -20.11
N LYS A 304 2.94 -7.46 -20.86
CA LYS A 304 3.42 -8.71 -21.48
C LYS A 304 4.54 -8.44 -22.51
N ALA A 305 4.37 -7.42 -23.35
CA ALA A 305 5.40 -7.01 -24.30
C ALA A 305 6.69 -6.54 -23.58
N GLN A 306 6.57 -5.76 -22.51
CA GLN A 306 7.69 -5.35 -21.68
C GLN A 306 8.41 -6.55 -21.06
N ALA A 307 7.68 -7.56 -20.60
CA ALA A 307 8.28 -8.79 -20.04
C ALA A 307 9.08 -9.58 -21.09
N LEU A 308 8.57 -9.72 -22.31
CA LEU A 308 9.31 -10.31 -23.43
C LEU A 308 10.59 -9.51 -23.74
N MET A 309 10.48 -8.20 -23.86
CA MET A 309 11.65 -7.34 -24.11
C MET A 309 12.69 -7.43 -23.00
N PHE A 310 12.25 -7.49 -21.74
CA PHE A 310 13.14 -7.67 -20.59
C PHE A 310 13.95 -8.97 -20.70
N CYS A 311 13.31 -10.07 -21.06
CA CYS A 311 13.96 -11.38 -21.11
C CYS A 311 14.86 -11.57 -22.34
N TYR A 312 14.50 -11.01 -23.50
CA TYR A 312 15.15 -11.31 -24.78
C TYR A 312 15.83 -10.12 -25.45
N VAL A 313 15.37 -8.89 -25.23
CA VAL A 313 15.86 -7.69 -25.92
C VAL A 313 16.04 -6.55 -24.91
N LYS A 314 16.93 -6.76 -23.91
CA LYS A 314 17.18 -5.76 -22.85
C LYS A 314 17.49 -4.34 -23.31
N PRO A 315 18.27 -4.11 -24.42
CA PRO A 315 18.48 -2.76 -24.92
C PRO A 315 17.17 -2.05 -25.33
N ALA A 316 16.24 -2.77 -25.96
CA ALA A 316 14.91 -2.20 -26.31
C ALA A 316 14.08 -1.93 -25.04
N TYR A 317 14.10 -2.85 -24.07
CA TYR A 317 13.46 -2.63 -22.78
C TYR A 317 14.00 -1.35 -22.10
N LYS A 318 15.34 -1.22 -22.00
CA LYS A 318 15.99 -0.03 -21.43
C LYS A 318 15.59 1.25 -22.15
N ALA A 319 15.52 1.24 -23.49
CA ALA A 319 15.14 2.42 -24.29
C ALA A 319 13.70 2.87 -24.01
N ILE A 320 12.78 1.94 -23.71
CA ILE A 320 11.37 2.25 -23.41
C ILE A 320 11.21 2.70 -21.96
N VAL A 321 11.73 1.96 -21.00
CA VAL A 321 11.51 2.24 -19.56
C VAL A 321 12.43 3.31 -19.00
N GLY A 322 13.59 3.57 -19.65
CA GLY A 322 14.56 4.59 -19.27
C GLY A 322 14.18 6.00 -19.73
N ARG A 323 13.22 6.15 -20.64
CA ARG A 323 12.63 7.46 -20.92
C ARG A 323 11.88 7.88 -19.66
N ARG A 324 12.36 8.94 -18.99
CA ARG A 324 11.59 9.59 -17.93
C ARG A 324 10.24 9.99 -18.54
N GLU A 325 9.17 9.40 -18.07
CA GLU A 325 7.86 10.00 -18.26
C GLU A 325 7.87 11.31 -17.48
N HIS A 326 8.10 12.42 -18.18
CA HIS A 326 7.62 13.72 -17.77
C HIS A 326 6.09 13.67 -17.95
N ARG A 327 5.40 13.06 -17.02
CA ARG A 327 3.96 13.16 -16.83
C ARG A 327 3.64 13.08 -15.35
#